data_9afa588c45208a108ff04a7d12da7e03
#
_entry.id   9afa588c45208a108ff04a7d12da7e03
#
_cell.length_a   1.000
_cell.length_b   1.000
_cell.length_c   1.000
_cell.angle_alpha   90.00
_cell.angle_beta   90.00
_cell.angle_gamma   90.00
#
_symmetry.space_group_name_H-M   'P 1'
#
loop_
_entity.id
_entity.type
_entity.pdbx_description
1 polymer ?
#
loop_
_entity_poly.entity_id
_entity_poly.type
_entity_poly.pdbx_seq_one_letter_code
_entity_poly.pdbx_strand_id
1 'polypeptide(L)'
;THSTGIIRQLIGMNEVIEDRTVVVLEDIVDSGSTIENIITQLKDMNPREIKLASLLLKPDALVKKVDLDYIGMEIPNDFIVGFGLDYDGYGRNLRDIYSVVEEQQQTGNMLNLVLFGPPGAGKGTQAEFLTESYKLIHLSTGDLLRSEIAGKTPLGMEAKRYMDKGELVPDAVVIGMIRSKLEANPGANGYVFDGFPRTVSQAEALDALLEEKGSPVSGMLSLEVERLELINRLLGRGLMSGRSDDLDQEVIENRIRVYGEKTAPLIE
;
A
#
# COMPACT_ATOMS: atom_id res chain seq x y z
N THR A 1 7.67 -5.19 -16.31
CA THR A 1 7.25 -5.71 -17.64
C THR A 1 8.02 -6.96 -17.94
N HIS A 2 7.36 -8.11 -18.00
CA HIS A 2 8.01 -9.32 -18.51
C HIS A 2 8.36 -9.08 -19.98
N SER A 3 9.64 -9.24 -20.32
CA SER A 3 10.09 -9.19 -21.70
C SER A 3 9.35 -10.26 -22.51
N THR A 4 8.60 -9.86 -23.52
CA THR A 4 7.88 -10.78 -24.42
C THR A 4 8.82 -11.48 -25.40
N GLY A 5 10.12 -11.15 -25.38
CA GLY A 5 11.14 -11.68 -26.32
C GLY A 5 10.94 -11.24 -27.78
N ILE A 6 9.91 -10.43 -28.06
CA ILE A 6 9.64 -9.94 -29.43
C ILE A 6 10.18 -8.51 -29.53
N ILE A 7 11.25 -8.34 -30.31
CA ILE A 7 11.81 -7.04 -30.61
C ILE A 7 11.15 -6.52 -31.89
N ARG A 8 10.49 -5.37 -31.80
CA ARG A 8 9.92 -4.65 -32.93
C ARG A 8 10.72 -3.39 -33.19
N GLN A 9 11.32 -3.27 -34.35
CA GLN A 9 11.91 -2.01 -34.80
C GLN A 9 10.77 -1.04 -35.17
N LEU A 10 10.63 0.06 -34.44
CA LEU A 10 9.60 1.08 -34.67
C LEU A 10 10.09 2.16 -35.62
N ILE A 11 11.39 2.45 -35.65
CA ILE A 11 12.04 3.45 -36.52
C ILE A 11 13.27 2.77 -37.13
N GLY A 12 13.39 2.84 -38.46
CA GLY A 12 14.58 2.34 -39.18
C GLY A 12 15.77 3.28 -39.05
N MET A 13 16.97 2.77 -39.25
CA MET A 13 18.15 3.61 -39.41
C MET A 13 18.12 4.28 -40.79
N ASN A 14 18.20 5.61 -40.83
CA ASN A 14 18.24 6.41 -42.06
C ASN A 14 19.67 6.79 -42.44
N GLU A 15 20.69 6.42 -41.64
CA GLU A 15 22.08 6.78 -41.82
C GLU A 15 22.85 5.64 -42.49
N VAL A 16 23.74 6.00 -43.40
CA VAL A 16 24.72 5.05 -44.03
C VAL A 16 25.84 4.85 -43.02
N ILE A 17 25.98 3.61 -42.52
CA ILE A 17 27.04 3.23 -41.55
C ILE A 17 28.14 2.39 -42.12
N GLU A 18 28.11 2.14 -43.45
CA GLU A 18 29.17 1.40 -44.15
C GLU A 18 30.53 2.03 -43.89
N ASP A 19 31.49 1.21 -43.54
CA ASP A 19 32.90 1.57 -43.22
C ASP A 19 33.06 2.59 -42.06
N ARG A 20 31.99 2.79 -41.23
CA ARG A 20 32.02 3.67 -40.05
C ARG A 20 32.14 2.84 -38.78
N THR A 21 32.74 3.44 -37.74
CA THR A 21 32.64 2.92 -36.36
C THR A 21 31.27 3.31 -35.78
N VAL A 22 30.54 2.32 -35.32
CA VAL A 22 29.20 2.50 -34.68
C VAL A 22 29.37 2.22 -33.20
N VAL A 23 28.86 3.13 -32.36
CA VAL A 23 28.77 2.94 -30.91
C VAL A 23 27.31 2.73 -30.56
N VAL A 24 26.99 1.57 -30.00
CA VAL A 24 25.65 1.28 -29.42
C VAL A 24 25.67 1.65 -27.96
N LEU A 25 24.74 2.52 -27.56
CA LEU A 25 24.57 2.93 -26.17
C LEU A 25 23.27 2.34 -25.62
N GLU A 26 23.36 1.61 -24.53
CA GLU A 26 22.21 1.05 -23.81
C GLU A 26 22.17 1.57 -22.38
N ASP A 27 20.98 1.75 -21.85
CA ASP A 27 20.78 2.09 -20.44
C ASP A 27 21.04 0.87 -19.54
N ILE A 28 20.57 -0.32 -19.95
CA ILE A 28 20.77 -1.57 -19.22
C ILE A 28 20.91 -2.77 -20.14
N VAL A 29 21.88 -3.61 -19.84
CA VAL A 29 22.01 -4.97 -20.43
C VAL A 29 21.63 -5.99 -19.38
N ASP A 30 20.49 -6.67 -19.63
CA ASP A 30 19.93 -7.74 -18.80
C ASP A 30 20.20 -9.09 -19.45
N SER A 31 19.28 -9.67 -20.21
CA SER A 31 19.47 -10.99 -20.85
C SER A 31 20.48 -11.03 -22.01
N GLY A 32 20.83 -9.88 -22.56
CA GLY A 32 21.68 -9.74 -23.73
C GLY A 32 20.98 -9.98 -25.08
N SER A 33 19.73 -10.44 -25.09
CA SER A 33 18.99 -10.77 -26.32
C SER A 33 18.74 -9.56 -27.22
N THR A 34 18.46 -8.41 -26.65
CA THR A 34 18.26 -7.15 -27.41
C THR A 34 19.53 -6.76 -28.13
N ILE A 35 20.66 -6.77 -27.43
CA ILE A 35 21.99 -6.45 -27.98
C ILE A 35 22.36 -7.38 -29.12
N GLU A 36 22.18 -8.70 -28.95
CA GLU A 36 22.46 -9.69 -29.99
C GLU A 36 21.72 -9.37 -31.30
N ASN A 37 20.42 -9.01 -31.17
CA ASN A 37 19.62 -8.64 -32.34
C ASN A 37 20.08 -7.34 -32.99
N ILE A 38 20.40 -6.32 -32.19
CA ILE A 38 20.93 -5.03 -32.70
C ILE A 38 22.25 -5.26 -33.44
N ILE A 39 23.19 -5.99 -32.85
CA ILE A 39 24.49 -6.30 -33.48
C ILE A 39 24.30 -7.02 -34.82
N THR A 40 23.36 -7.97 -34.85
CA THR A 40 23.10 -8.73 -36.08
C THR A 40 22.62 -7.81 -37.21
N GLN A 41 21.67 -6.94 -36.92
CA GLN A 41 21.16 -5.97 -37.90
C GLN A 41 22.21 -4.95 -38.33
N LEU A 42 23.05 -4.47 -37.41
CA LEU A 42 24.15 -3.56 -37.75
C LEU A 42 25.21 -4.19 -38.61
N LYS A 43 25.56 -5.47 -38.39
CA LYS A 43 26.54 -6.20 -39.19
C LYS A 43 26.11 -6.34 -40.64
N ASP A 44 24.82 -6.48 -40.91
CA ASP A 44 24.29 -6.57 -42.29
C ASP A 44 24.48 -5.26 -43.08
N MET A 45 24.80 -4.16 -42.40
CA MET A 45 25.05 -2.84 -42.99
C MET A 45 26.55 -2.53 -43.18
N ASN A 46 27.43 -3.52 -43.01
CA ASN A 46 28.87 -3.44 -43.23
C ASN A 46 29.58 -2.28 -42.48
N PRO A 47 29.39 -2.07 -41.17
CA PRO A 47 30.19 -1.10 -40.43
C PRO A 47 31.65 -1.59 -40.33
N ARG A 48 32.56 -0.63 -40.21
CA ARG A 48 33.99 -0.94 -39.97
C ARG A 48 34.19 -1.60 -38.61
N GLU A 49 33.46 -1.13 -37.61
CA GLU A 49 33.56 -1.59 -36.22
C GLU A 49 32.27 -1.29 -35.47
N ILE A 50 31.86 -2.16 -34.54
CA ILE A 50 30.76 -1.94 -33.61
C ILE A 50 31.33 -1.96 -32.19
N LYS A 51 31.10 -0.90 -31.43
CA LYS A 51 31.44 -0.77 -30.02
C LYS A 51 30.16 -0.78 -29.21
N LEU A 52 30.18 -1.43 -28.04
CA LEU A 52 29.05 -1.56 -27.17
C LEU A 52 29.34 -0.87 -25.84
N ALA A 53 28.48 0.02 -25.42
CA ALA A 53 28.53 0.67 -24.13
C ALA A 53 27.20 0.55 -23.40
N SER A 54 27.23 0.18 -22.14
CA SER A 54 26.05 0.13 -21.30
C SER A 54 26.28 0.89 -19.99
N LEU A 55 25.29 1.66 -19.57
CA LEU A 55 25.35 2.29 -18.25
C LEU A 55 25.29 1.23 -17.15
N LEU A 56 24.39 0.25 -17.28
CA LEU A 56 24.17 -0.82 -16.31
C LEU A 56 24.31 -2.20 -16.98
N LEU A 57 24.95 -3.12 -16.27
CA LEU A 57 25.03 -4.53 -16.65
C LEU A 57 24.58 -5.40 -15.48
N LYS A 58 23.76 -6.42 -15.78
CA LYS A 58 23.41 -7.51 -14.85
C LYS A 58 24.15 -8.79 -15.27
N PRO A 59 25.35 -9.07 -14.75
CA PRO A 59 26.14 -10.21 -15.17
C PRO A 59 25.42 -11.55 -14.99
N ASP A 60 24.69 -11.70 -13.88
CA ASP A 60 23.98 -12.93 -13.50
C ASP A 60 22.68 -13.15 -14.29
N ALA A 61 22.19 -12.14 -14.99
CA ALA A 61 20.97 -12.22 -15.81
C ALA A 61 21.28 -12.57 -17.28
N LEU A 62 22.54 -12.53 -17.69
CA LEU A 62 22.91 -12.77 -19.07
C LEU A 62 22.58 -14.20 -19.49
N VAL A 63 21.71 -14.31 -20.49
CA VAL A 63 21.40 -15.57 -21.20
C VAL A 63 22.27 -15.72 -22.45
N LYS A 64 22.64 -14.58 -23.03
CA LYS A 64 23.50 -14.51 -24.23
C LYS A 64 24.84 -13.89 -23.87
N LYS A 65 25.90 -14.45 -24.41
CA LYS A 65 27.23 -13.86 -24.26
C LYS A 65 27.29 -12.56 -25.06
N VAL A 66 27.45 -11.45 -24.36
CA VAL A 66 27.63 -10.12 -24.94
C VAL A 66 28.98 -9.58 -24.46
N ASP A 67 29.86 -9.26 -25.40
CA ASP A 67 31.15 -8.64 -25.10
C ASP A 67 30.94 -7.10 -25.16
N LEU A 68 30.84 -6.45 -23.99
CA LEU A 68 30.72 -5.00 -23.87
C LEU A 68 32.08 -4.34 -23.81
N ASP A 69 32.30 -3.30 -24.64
CA ASP A 69 33.55 -2.53 -24.63
C ASP A 69 33.62 -1.58 -23.42
N TYR A 70 32.48 -1.06 -23.00
CA TYR A 70 32.37 -0.09 -21.90
C TYR A 70 31.18 -0.42 -20.99
N ILE A 71 31.43 -0.53 -19.70
CA ILE A 71 30.44 -0.80 -18.67
C ILE A 71 30.53 0.32 -17.64
N GLY A 72 29.43 1.02 -17.40
CA GLY A 72 29.35 2.07 -16.39
C GLY A 72 29.33 1.47 -14.98
N MET A 73 28.43 0.51 -14.74
CA MET A 73 28.30 -0.17 -13.44
C MET A 73 27.71 -1.57 -13.60
N GLU A 74 28.28 -2.52 -12.87
CA GLU A 74 27.66 -3.84 -12.69
C GLU A 74 26.71 -3.81 -11.50
N ILE A 75 25.52 -4.38 -11.66
CA ILE A 75 24.48 -4.43 -10.65
C ILE A 75 23.96 -5.86 -10.45
N PRO A 76 23.42 -6.19 -9.26
CA PRO A 76 22.76 -7.46 -9.03
C PRO A 76 21.56 -7.67 -9.96
N ASN A 77 21.03 -8.90 -10.01
CA ASN A 77 19.86 -9.25 -10.82
C ASN A 77 18.53 -8.75 -10.18
N ASP A 78 18.56 -7.61 -9.52
CA ASP A 78 17.39 -6.97 -8.94
C ASP A 78 16.59 -6.24 -10.02
N PHE A 79 15.29 -6.10 -9.78
CA PHE A 79 14.48 -5.19 -10.59
C PHE A 79 14.80 -3.75 -10.19
N ILE A 80 15.12 -2.91 -11.16
CA ILE A 80 15.50 -1.52 -10.90
C ILE A 80 14.52 -0.53 -11.54
N VAL A 81 14.40 0.66 -10.94
CA VAL A 81 13.54 1.77 -11.35
C VAL A 81 14.24 3.10 -11.11
N GLY A 82 13.90 4.10 -11.87
CA GLY A 82 14.50 5.44 -11.80
C GLY A 82 15.48 5.73 -12.92
N PHE A 83 15.91 6.97 -13.07
CA PHE A 83 16.81 7.44 -14.11
C PHE A 83 16.36 7.07 -15.54
N GLY A 84 15.05 7.17 -15.80
CA GLY A 84 14.44 6.78 -17.09
C GLY A 84 13.89 5.36 -17.13
N LEU A 85 14.33 4.45 -16.26
CA LEU A 85 13.81 3.10 -16.13
C LEU A 85 12.48 3.10 -15.37
N ASP A 86 11.53 2.26 -15.77
CA ASP A 86 10.21 2.21 -15.16
C ASP A 86 9.82 0.85 -14.60
N TYR A 87 8.95 0.90 -13.59
CA TYR A 87 8.19 -0.22 -13.10
C TYR A 87 6.71 0.05 -13.34
N ASP A 88 6.11 -0.69 -14.27
CA ASP A 88 4.69 -0.57 -14.64
C ASP A 88 4.25 0.87 -14.99
N GLY A 89 5.14 1.61 -15.66
CA GLY A 89 4.92 3.01 -16.06
C GLY A 89 5.30 4.05 -15.01
N TYR A 90 5.71 3.64 -13.82
CA TYR A 90 6.08 4.53 -12.71
C TYR A 90 7.60 4.62 -12.52
N GLY A 91 8.06 5.72 -11.90
CA GLY A 91 9.43 5.88 -11.41
C GLY A 91 10.45 6.45 -12.39
N ARG A 92 10.12 6.65 -13.67
CA ARG A 92 11.05 7.22 -14.67
C ARG A 92 11.61 8.59 -14.31
N ASN A 93 10.85 9.37 -13.52
CA ASN A 93 11.19 10.72 -13.08
C ASN A 93 12.09 10.76 -11.85
N LEU A 94 12.39 9.62 -11.23
CA LEU A 94 13.32 9.56 -10.12
C LEU A 94 14.74 9.88 -10.60
N ARG A 95 15.48 10.67 -9.82
CA ARG A 95 16.84 11.14 -10.17
C ARG A 95 17.89 10.05 -10.03
N ASP A 96 17.67 9.13 -9.08
CA ASP A 96 18.58 8.04 -8.76
C ASP A 96 17.98 6.71 -9.24
N ILE A 97 18.82 5.67 -9.26
CA ILE A 97 18.42 4.31 -9.57
C ILE A 97 18.15 3.59 -8.26
N TYR A 98 16.98 2.98 -8.14
CA TYR A 98 16.54 2.22 -6.96
C TYR A 98 16.34 0.76 -7.37
N SER A 99 16.74 -0.18 -6.54
CA SER A 99 16.27 -1.56 -6.68
C SER A 99 14.84 -1.65 -6.11
N VAL A 100 13.96 -2.27 -6.89
CA VAL A 100 12.65 -2.66 -6.39
C VAL A 100 12.88 -3.88 -5.50
N VAL A 101 12.85 -3.65 -4.20
CA VAL A 101 12.76 -4.74 -3.26
C VAL A 101 11.33 -5.27 -3.39
N GLU A 102 11.15 -6.40 -4.10
CA GLU A 102 9.97 -7.20 -3.81
C GLU A 102 10.11 -7.54 -2.34
N GLU A 103 9.26 -6.96 -1.50
CA GLU A 103 9.09 -7.50 -0.16
C GLU A 103 8.78 -8.98 -0.38
N GLN A 104 9.80 -9.82 -0.24
CA GLN A 104 9.58 -11.24 -0.03
C GLN A 104 8.54 -11.24 1.07
N GLN A 105 7.34 -11.74 0.75
CA GLN A 105 6.35 -12.01 1.78
C GLN A 105 7.12 -12.77 2.85
N GLN A 106 7.63 -11.99 3.81
CA GLN A 106 8.24 -12.58 5.01
C GLN A 106 7.09 -13.40 5.58
N THR A 107 7.21 -14.69 5.41
CA THR A 107 6.37 -15.65 6.11
C THR A 107 6.44 -15.27 7.57
N GLY A 108 5.48 -14.47 8.04
CA GLY A 108 5.40 -14.11 9.44
C GLY A 108 4.90 -12.71 9.81
N ASN A 109 5.04 -11.68 8.99
CA ASN A 109 4.54 -10.35 9.38
C ASN A 109 3.19 -10.06 8.74
N MET A 110 2.12 -10.16 9.55
CA MET A 110 0.80 -9.65 9.17
C MET A 110 0.87 -8.12 9.01
N LEU A 111 0.23 -7.58 7.97
CA LEU A 111 0.11 -6.14 7.78
C LEU A 111 -1.01 -5.59 8.66
N ASN A 112 -0.65 -4.91 9.75
CA ASN A 112 -1.61 -4.36 10.70
C ASN A 112 -1.67 -2.84 10.58
N LEU A 113 -2.77 -2.31 10.05
CA LEU A 113 -2.97 -0.89 9.80
C LEU A 113 -4.02 -0.32 10.75
N VAL A 114 -3.73 0.83 11.34
CA VAL A 114 -4.69 1.56 12.18
C VAL A 114 -5.17 2.81 11.43
N LEU A 115 -6.49 2.99 11.32
CA LEU A 115 -7.10 4.16 10.70
C LEU A 115 -7.58 5.14 11.76
N PHE A 116 -6.94 6.29 11.81
CA PHE A 116 -7.36 7.45 12.60
C PHE A 116 -8.17 8.44 11.76
N GLY A 117 -8.97 9.22 12.43
CA GLY A 117 -9.77 10.27 11.84
C GLY A 117 -11.13 10.40 12.55
N PRO A 118 -11.71 11.62 12.57
CA PRO A 118 -13.00 11.87 13.20
C PRO A 118 -14.13 11.05 12.57
N PRO A 119 -15.28 10.94 13.25
CA PRO A 119 -16.47 10.39 12.63
C PRO A 119 -16.79 11.14 11.32
N GLY A 120 -17.13 10.40 10.25
CA GLY A 120 -17.39 11.01 8.93
C GLY A 120 -16.16 11.26 8.05
N ALA A 121 -14.94 11.00 8.52
CA ALA A 121 -13.70 11.24 7.74
C ALA A 121 -13.50 10.29 6.54
N GLY A 122 -14.27 9.21 6.42
CA GLY A 122 -14.16 8.27 5.31
C GLY A 122 -13.32 7.03 5.62
N LYS A 123 -13.00 6.76 6.89
CA LYS A 123 -12.20 5.58 7.30
C LYS A 123 -12.70 4.26 6.72
N GLY A 124 -14.02 4.00 6.79
CA GLY A 124 -14.61 2.77 6.27
C GLY A 124 -14.36 2.59 4.78
N THR A 125 -14.53 3.65 3.98
CA THR A 125 -14.25 3.61 2.54
C THR A 125 -12.77 3.30 2.25
N GLN A 126 -11.85 3.93 3.00
CA GLN A 126 -10.42 3.62 2.86
C GLN A 126 -10.09 2.21 3.33
N ALA A 127 -10.74 1.74 4.40
CA ALA A 127 -10.59 0.36 4.87
C ALA A 127 -10.99 -0.66 3.79
N GLU A 128 -12.09 -0.43 3.05
CA GLU A 128 -12.53 -1.29 1.95
C GLU A 128 -11.44 -1.43 0.88
N PHE A 129 -10.87 -0.30 0.42
CA PHE A 129 -9.76 -0.33 -0.56
C PHE A 129 -8.52 -1.08 -0.04
N LEU A 130 -8.14 -0.86 1.22
CA LEU A 130 -7.00 -1.54 1.83
C LEU A 130 -7.25 -3.04 1.97
N THR A 131 -8.45 -3.44 2.40
CA THR A 131 -8.80 -4.86 2.56
C THR A 131 -8.84 -5.60 1.22
N GLU A 132 -9.35 -4.97 0.16
CA GLU A 132 -9.33 -5.55 -1.18
C GLU A 132 -7.91 -5.67 -1.74
N SER A 133 -7.10 -4.62 -1.61
CA SER A 133 -5.76 -4.57 -2.18
C SER A 133 -4.78 -5.51 -1.50
N TYR A 134 -4.83 -5.61 -0.17
CA TYR A 134 -3.86 -6.38 0.63
C TYR A 134 -4.44 -7.65 1.25
N LYS A 135 -5.70 -7.99 0.96
CA LYS A 135 -6.41 -9.16 1.51
C LYS A 135 -6.43 -9.16 3.06
N LEU A 136 -6.65 -7.98 3.64
CA LEU A 136 -6.71 -7.78 5.08
C LEU A 136 -8.11 -8.02 5.61
N ILE A 137 -8.22 -8.19 6.94
CA ILE A 137 -9.50 -8.26 7.63
C ILE A 137 -9.86 -6.89 8.19
N HIS A 138 -11.01 -6.35 7.83
CA HIS A 138 -11.53 -5.11 8.37
C HIS A 138 -12.14 -5.33 9.76
N LEU A 139 -11.58 -4.69 10.77
CA LEU A 139 -12.08 -4.69 12.15
C LEU A 139 -12.64 -3.30 12.50
N SER A 140 -13.91 -3.07 12.17
CA SER A 140 -14.66 -1.86 12.50
C SER A 140 -15.38 -2.04 13.83
N THR A 141 -14.90 -1.39 14.89
CA THR A 141 -15.58 -1.45 16.22
C THR A 141 -16.99 -0.91 16.17
N GLY A 142 -17.24 0.13 15.36
CA GLY A 142 -18.57 0.67 15.16
C GLY A 142 -19.54 -0.33 14.54
N ASP A 143 -19.11 -1.11 13.55
CA ASP A 143 -19.96 -2.09 12.90
C ASP A 143 -20.17 -3.33 13.76
N LEU A 144 -19.14 -3.76 14.49
CA LEU A 144 -19.26 -4.83 15.48
C LEU A 144 -20.30 -4.49 16.55
N LEU A 145 -20.21 -3.30 17.14
CA LEU A 145 -21.19 -2.86 18.16
C LEU A 145 -22.60 -2.73 17.58
N ARG A 146 -22.75 -2.19 16.37
CA ARG A 146 -24.05 -2.12 15.69
C ARG A 146 -24.65 -3.51 15.40
N SER A 147 -23.82 -4.47 15.05
CA SER A 147 -24.25 -5.86 14.87
C SER A 147 -24.79 -6.47 16.18
N GLU A 148 -24.10 -6.21 17.31
CA GLU A 148 -24.55 -6.64 18.63
C GLU A 148 -25.88 -5.98 19.03
N ILE A 149 -26.05 -4.68 18.72
CA ILE A 149 -27.30 -3.93 18.95
C ILE A 149 -28.45 -4.52 18.12
N ALA A 150 -28.19 -4.80 16.82
CA ALA A 150 -29.20 -5.40 15.94
C ALA A 150 -29.58 -6.80 16.39
N GLY A 151 -28.61 -7.57 16.90
CA GLY A 151 -28.83 -8.90 17.50
C GLY A 151 -29.48 -8.86 18.89
N LYS A 152 -29.70 -7.69 19.46
CA LYS A 152 -30.27 -7.49 20.82
C LYS A 152 -29.53 -8.27 21.90
N THR A 153 -28.22 -8.44 21.76
CA THR A 153 -27.42 -9.11 22.79
C THR A 153 -27.31 -8.26 24.04
N PRO A 154 -27.01 -8.83 25.22
CA PRO A 154 -26.76 -8.05 26.44
C PRO A 154 -25.69 -6.98 26.22
N LEU A 155 -24.62 -7.32 25.52
CA LEU A 155 -23.53 -6.41 25.14
C LEU A 155 -24.03 -5.27 24.24
N GLY A 156 -24.83 -5.59 23.22
CA GLY A 156 -25.40 -4.59 22.31
C GLY A 156 -26.34 -3.62 23.03
N MET A 157 -27.14 -4.12 23.98
CA MET A 157 -28.05 -3.27 24.79
C MET A 157 -27.27 -2.35 25.71
N GLU A 158 -26.17 -2.76 26.27
CA GLU A 158 -25.25 -1.92 27.04
C GLU A 158 -24.56 -0.88 26.14
N ALA A 159 -23.95 -1.30 25.06
CA ALA A 159 -23.25 -0.45 24.11
C ALA A 159 -24.13 0.65 23.54
N LYS A 160 -25.41 0.34 23.28
CA LYS A 160 -26.40 1.31 22.77
C LYS A 160 -26.55 2.55 23.66
N ARG A 161 -26.48 2.39 24.97
CA ARG A 161 -26.62 3.50 25.93
C ARG A 161 -25.52 4.55 25.78
N TYR A 162 -24.31 4.14 25.41
CA TYR A 162 -23.17 5.02 25.15
C TYR A 162 -23.25 5.60 23.74
N MET A 163 -23.52 4.76 22.74
CA MET A 163 -23.56 5.16 21.34
C MET A 163 -24.67 6.19 21.05
N ASP A 164 -25.85 6.03 21.65
CA ASP A 164 -26.96 6.98 21.51
C ASP A 164 -26.62 8.38 22.06
N LYS A 165 -25.64 8.51 22.96
CA LYS A 165 -25.14 9.78 23.49
C LYS A 165 -23.86 10.27 22.77
N GLY A 166 -23.34 9.50 21.82
CA GLY A 166 -22.04 9.77 21.16
C GLY A 166 -20.82 9.58 22.07
N GLU A 167 -20.97 8.79 23.15
CA GLU A 167 -19.92 8.45 24.10
C GLU A 167 -19.19 7.19 23.67
N LEU A 168 -17.98 6.95 24.24
CA LEU A 168 -17.23 5.71 24.02
C LEU A 168 -17.80 4.58 24.88
N VAL A 169 -17.96 3.41 24.29
CA VAL A 169 -18.24 2.16 25.02
C VAL A 169 -17.03 1.81 25.90
N PRO A 170 -17.22 1.25 27.09
CA PRO A 170 -16.12 0.90 28.01
C PRO A 170 -15.01 0.08 27.33
N ASP A 171 -13.75 0.44 27.61
CA ASP A 171 -12.58 -0.13 26.96
C ASP A 171 -12.52 -1.67 27.06
N ALA A 172 -12.83 -2.23 28.21
CA ALA A 172 -12.82 -3.68 28.42
C ALA A 172 -13.74 -4.43 27.44
N VAL A 173 -14.88 -3.85 27.12
CA VAL A 173 -15.84 -4.41 26.15
C VAL A 173 -15.25 -4.42 24.74
N VAL A 174 -14.72 -3.28 24.32
CA VAL A 174 -14.17 -3.11 22.97
C VAL A 174 -12.92 -3.97 22.78
N ILE A 175 -12.02 -4.00 23.77
CA ILE A 175 -10.81 -4.83 23.76
C ILE A 175 -11.18 -6.31 23.66
N GLY A 176 -12.18 -6.77 24.44
CA GLY A 176 -12.65 -8.15 24.37
C GLY A 176 -13.20 -8.54 23.00
N MET A 177 -13.93 -7.64 22.34
CA MET A 177 -14.44 -7.85 20.98
C MET A 177 -13.29 -7.98 19.96
N ILE A 178 -12.30 -7.11 20.04
CA ILE A 178 -11.12 -7.15 19.15
C ILE A 178 -10.34 -8.44 19.38
N ARG A 179 -10.05 -8.80 20.64
CA ARG A 179 -9.39 -10.08 20.98
C ARG A 179 -10.10 -11.27 20.35
N SER A 180 -11.41 -11.38 20.54
CA SER A 180 -12.21 -12.48 19.96
C SER A 180 -12.13 -12.53 18.44
N LYS A 181 -12.09 -11.38 17.75
CA LYS A 181 -11.95 -11.32 16.30
C LYS A 181 -10.56 -11.71 15.83
N LEU A 182 -9.49 -11.35 16.56
CA LEU A 182 -8.13 -11.76 16.27
C LEU A 182 -7.94 -13.28 16.46
N GLU A 183 -8.55 -13.85 17.50
CA GLU A 183 -8.51 -15.27 17.79
C GLU A 183 -9.28 -16.11 16.76
N ALA A 184 -10.41 -15.59 16.27
CA ALA A 184 -11.23 -16.25 15.25
C ALA A 184 -10.57 -16.30 13.86
N ASN A 185 -9.49 -15.53 13.63
CA ASN A 185 -8.85 -15.40 12.32
C ASN A 185 -7.33 -15.62 12.40
N PRO A 186 -6.84 -16.79 12.81
CA PRO A 186 -5.42 -17.03 13.05
C PRO A 186 -4.56 -17.01 11.77
N GLY A 187 -5.17 -17.16 10.60
CA GLY A 187 -4.49 -17.19 9.29
C GLY A 187 -4.65 -15.91 8.48
N ALA A 188 -4.99 -14.79 9.10
CA ALA A 188 -5.15 -13.52 8.39
C ALA A 188 -3.81 -13.00 7.85
N ASN A 189 -3.83 -12.38 6.68
CA ASN A 189 -2.68 -11.63 6.15
C ASN A 189 -2.40 -10.36 6.95
N GLY A 190 -3.34 -9.91 7.77
CA GLY A 190 -3.29 -8.75 8.62
C GLY A 190 -4.65 -8.12 8.82
N TYR A 191 -4.68 -6.97 9.46
CA TYR A 191 -5.91 -6.32 9.87
C TYR A 191 -5.90 -4.83 9.56
N VAL A 192 -7.08 -4.28 9.26
CA VAL A 192 -7.34 -2.84 9.25
C VAL A 192 -8.23 -2.52 10.44
N PHE A 193 -7.69 -1.82 11.42
CA PHE A 193 -8.42 -1.40 12.61
C PHE A 193 -9.10 -0.05 12.35
N ASP A 194 -10.43 -0.04 12.31
CA ASP A 194 -11.25 1.16 12.12
C ASP A 194 -12.02 1.49 13.41
N GLY A 195 -11.71 2.65 13.98
CA GLY A 195 -12.31 3.11 15.24
C GLY A 195 -11.78 2.39 16.48
N PHE A 196 -10.60 1.80 16.39
CA PHE A 196 -9.81 1.22 17.46
C PHE A 196 -8.32 1.35 17.14
N PRO A 197 -7.45 1.79 18.08
CA PRO A 197 -7.79 2.25 19.44
C PRO A 197 -8.41 3.66 19.45
N ARG A 198 -9.14 4.00 20.53
CA ARG A 198 -9.69 5.35 20.78
C ARG A 198 -9.24 5.96 22.11
N THR A 199 -8.58 5.18 22.94
CA THR A 199 -8.01 5.59 24.23
C THR A 199 -6.62 4.99 24.40
N VAL A 200 -5.80 5.56 25.28
CA VAL A 200 -4.46 5.03 25.61
C VAL A 200 -4.54 3.58 26.05
N SER A 201 -5.49 3.25 26.92
CA SER A 201 -5.70 1.88 27.40
C SER A 201 -6.01 0.89 26.26
N GLN A 202 -6.78 1.33 25.26
CA GLN A 202 -7.04 0.51 24.08
C GLN A 202 -5.78 0.36 23.19
N ALA A 203 -4.94 1.40 23.08
CA ALA A 203 -3.70 1.35 22.33
C ALA A 203 -2.71 0.35 22.96
N GLU A 204 -2.48 0.45 24.27
CA GLU A 204 -1.64 -0.49 25.01
C GLU A 204 -2.14 -1.94 24.90
N ALA A 205 -3.46 -2.14 24.95
CA ALA A 205 -4.05 -3.45 24.76
C ALA A 205 -3.89 -3.99 23.34
N LEU A 206 -3.97 -3.14 22.32
CA LEU A 206 -3.73 -3.53 20.92
C LEU A 206 -2.29 -3.98 20.74
N ASP A 207 -1.33 -3.20 21.24
CA ASP A 207 0.09 -3.54 21.17
C ASP A 207 0.36 -4.90 21.81
N ALA A 208 -0.14 -5.12 23.03
CA ALA A 208 0.02 -6.41 23.72
C ALA A 208 -0.60 -7.58 22.93
N LEU A 209 -1.81 -7.40 22.36
CA LEU A 209 -2.50 -8.44 21.58
C LEU A 209 -1.76 -8.79 20.29
N LEU A 210 -1.15 -7.82 19.63
CA LEU A 210 -0.40 -8.03 18.41
C LEU A 210 1.01 -8.56 18.68
N GLU A 211 1.63 -8.16 19.81
CA GLU A 211 2.92 -8.68 20.27
C GLU A 211 2.83 -10.18 20.61
N GLU A 212 1.74 -10.63 21.29
CA GLU A 212 1.46 -12.05 21.51
C GLU A 212 1.44 -12.88 20.21
N LYS A 213 1.12 -12.24 19.07
CA LYS A 213 1.10 -12.86 17.74
C LYS A 213 2.39 -12.64 16.95
N GLY A 214 3.39 -11.94 17.51
CA GLY A 214 4.63 -11.59 16.81
C GLY A 214 4.44 -10.66 15.61
N SER A 215 3.36 -9.88 15.61
CA SER A 215 3.00 -9.04 14.48
C SER A 215 2.50 -7.66 14.94
N PRO A 216 3.41 -6.72 15.24
CA PRO A 216 3.07 -5.38 15.73
C PRO A 216 2.28 -4.56 14.70
N VAL A 217 1.83 -3.36 15.10
CA VAL A 217 1.25 -2.38 14.20
C VAL A 217 2.28 -1.98 13.14
N SER A 218 1.93 -2.15 11.87
CA SER A 218 2.79 -1.86 10.73
C SER A 218 2.75 -0.39 10.32
N GLY A 219 1.63 0.28 10.55
CA GLY A 219 1.48 1.69 10.23
C GLY A 219 0.15 2.27 10.70
N MET A 220 0.12 3.61 10.77
CA MET A 220 -1.06 4.39 11.14
C MET A 220 -1.37 5.40 10.03
N LEU A 221 -2.63 5.50 9.65
CA LEU A 221 -3.11 6.44 8.64
C LEU A 221 -4.14 7.37 9.28
N SER A 222 -3.86 8.67 9.29
CA SER A 222 -4.76 9.70 9.82
C SER A 222 -5.48 10.42 8.68
N LEU A 223 -6.80 10.48 8.75
CA LEU A 223 -7.66 11.19 7.82
C LEU A 223 -8.11 12.51 8.44
N GLU A 224 -7.75 13.61 7.81
CA GLU A 224 -8.13 14.95 8.20
C GLU A 224 -9.24 15.48 7.30
N VAL A 225 -10.31 16.03 7.89
CA VAL A 225 -11.45 16.59 7.18
C VAL A 225 -11.98 17.78 7.96
N GLU A 226 -12.34 18.84 7.26
CA GLU A 226 -12.95 20.04 7.81
C GLU A 226 -14.23 19.76 8.60
N ARG A 227 -14.41 20.41 9.78
CA ARG A 227 -15.53 20.13 10.70
C ARG A 227 -16.91 20.23 10.04
N LEU A 228 -17.14 21.26 9.23
CA LEU A 228 -18.42 21.44 8.54
C LEU A 228 -18.72 20.31 7.57
N GLU A 229 -17.72 19.84 6.86
CA GLU A 229 -17.84 18.72 5.94
C GLU A 229 -18.14 17.41 6.69
N LEU A 230 -17.54 17.20 7.87
CA LEU A 230 -17.84 16.04 8.73
C LEU A 230 -19.32 16.00 9.12
N ILE A 231 -19.87 17.12 9.58
CA ILE A 231 -21.29 17.22 9.98
C ILE A 231 -22.19 16.92 8.78
N ASN A 232 -21.92 17.51 7.61
CA ASN A 232 -22.70 17.29 6.39
C ASN A 232 -22.67 15.80 5.97
N ARG A 233 -21.50 15.18 5.98
CA ARG A 233 -21.34 13.75 5.65
C ARG A 233 -22.09 12.84 6.62
N LEU A 234 -22.03 13.13 7.91
CA LEU A 234 -22.68 12.34 8.94
C LEU A 234 -24.21 12.44 8.84
N LEU A 235 -24.76 13.64 8.71
CA LEU A 235 -26.21 13.84 8.50
C LEU A 235 -26.68 13.15 7.21
N GLY A 236 -25.96 13.32 6.10
CA GLY A 236 -26.27 12.64 4.84
C GLY A 236 -26.26 11.12 4.97
N ARG A 237 -25.26 10.57 5.67
CA ARG A 237 -25.18 9.13 5.96
C ARG A 237 -26.32 8.66 6.85
N GLY A 238 -26.68 9.42 7.88
CA GLY A 238 -27.81 9.12 8.75
C GLY A 238 -29.12 8.96 7.99
N LEU A 239 -29.41 9.88 7.07
CA LEU A 239 -30.59 9.83 6.21
C LEU A 239 -30.62 8.60 5.28
N MET A 240 -29.46 8.19 4.78
CA MET A 240 -29.37 7.06 3.84
C MET A 240 -29.34 5.69 4.54
N SER A 241 -28.61 5.59 5.65
CA SER A 241 -28.34 4.32 6.34
C SER A 241 -29.23 4.07 7.56
N GLY A 242 -30.00 5.06 8.02
CA GLY A 242 -30.83 4.97 9.23
C GLY A 242 -30.03 4.86 10.53
N ARG A 243 -28.74 5.21 10.54
CA ARG A 243 -27.90 5.20 11.75
C ARG A 243 -28.40 6.26 12.72
N SER A 244 -28.89 5.86 13.90
CA SER A 244 -29.44 6.77 14.91
C SER A 244 -28.43 7.79 15.43
N ASP A 245 -27.14 7.37 15.51
CA ASP A 245 -26.03 8.20 15.97
C ASP A 245 -25.55 9.25 14.94
N ASP A 246 -26.13 9.27 13.73
CA ASP A 246 -25.87 10.24 12.66
C ASP A 246 -27.09 11.12 12.34
N LEU A 247 -28.21 10.96 13.05
CA LEU A 247 -29.43 11.74 12.82
C LEU A 247 -29.58 12.97 13.71
N ASP A 248 -28.89 13.00 14.84
CA ASP A 248 -28.93 14.07 15.82
C ASP A 248 -27.61 14.87 15.78
N GLN A 249 -27.73 16.17 15.53
CA GLN A 249 -26.59 17.06 15.43
C GLN A 249 -25.82 17.17 16.76
N GLU A 250 -26.49 17.16 17.90
CA GLU A 250 -25.82 17.22 19.21
C GLU A 250 -24.97 15.97 19.45
N VAL A 251 -25.48 14.81 19.06
CA VAL A 251 -24.74 13.53 19.13
C VAL A 251 -23.52 13.54 18.19
N ILE A 252 -23.69 14.05 16.96
CA ILE A 252 -22.60 14.20 15.99
C ILE A 252 -21.50 15.11 16.56
N GLU A 253 -21.86 16.27 17.08
CA GLU A 253 -20.91 17.22 17.65
C GLU A 253 -20.19 16.65 18.87
N ASN A 254 -20.91 15.93 19.73
CA ASN A 254 -20.28 15.22 20.85
C ASN A 254 -19.27 14.18 20.40
N ARG A 255 -19.59 13.39 19.38
CA ARG A 255 -18.67 12.38 18.82
C ARG A 255 -17.40 13.02 18.25
N ILE A 256 -17.52 14.16 17.56
CA ILE A 256 -16.36 14.90 17.03
C ILE A 256 -15.52 15.44 18.20
N ARG A 257 -16.14 15.99 19.22
CA ARG A 257 -15.47 16.50 20.43
C ARG A 257 -14.73 15.36 21.16
N VAL A 258 -15.41 14.25 21.42
CA VAL A 258 -14.82 13.07 22.09
C VAL A 258 -13.63 12.50 21.30
N TYR A 259 -13.70 12.50 19.97
CA TYR A 259 -12.55 12.14 19.13
C TYR A 259 -11.37 13.07 19.37
N GLY A 260 -11.58 14.39 19.32
CA GLY A 260 -10.52 15.39 19.54
C GLY A 260 -9.88 15.30 20.92
N GLU A 261 -10.67 15.03 21.95
CA GLU A 261 -10.19 14.98 23.34
C GLU A 261 -9.49 13.66 23.71
N LYS A 262 -9.96 12.53 23.18
CA LYS A 262 -9.51 11.19 23.62
C LYS A 262 -8.72 10.40 22.57
N THR A 263 -9.02 10.60 21.30
CA THR A 263 -8.46 9.75 20.23
C THR A 263 -7.38 10.47 19.44
N ALA A 264 -7.58 11.73 19.08
CA ALA A 264 -6.58 12.49 18.34
C ALA A 264 -5.21 12.55 19.04
N PRO A 265 -5.09 12.66 20.37
CA PRO A 265 -3.79 12.64 21.05
C PRO A 265 -3.00 11.33 20.94
N LEU A 266 -3.62 10.25 20.46
CA LEU A 266 -2.91 8.97 20.24
C LEU A 266 -2.05 8.98 18.98
N ILE A 267 -2.15 10.01 18.14
CA ILE A 267 -1.42 10.13 16.87
C ILE A 267 -0.04 10.74 17.10
N GLU A 268 0.14 11.48 18.20
CA GLU A 268 1.40 12.11 18.63
C GLU A 268 2.29 11.10 19.39
#